data_26cd2a71f3613b517e38a0b7124e0f46
#
_entry.id   26cd2a71f3613b517e38a0b7124e0f46
#
_cell.length_a   1.000
_cell.length_b   1.000
_cell.length_c   1.000
_cell.angle_alpha   90.00
_cell.angle_beta   90.00
_cell.angle_gamma   90.00
#
_symmetry.space_group_name_H-M   'P 1'
#
loop_
_entity.id
_entity.type
_entity.pdbx_description
1 polymer ?
#
loop_
_entity_poly.entity_id
_entity_poly.type
_entity_poly.pdbx_seq_one_letter_code
_entity_poly.pdbx_strand_id
1 'polypeptide(L)'
;IKSFTAIQAGVAAKTWSNIKSNVSFALGHVGIVEKQPRYLCPLSPQWQEIKDQLHSDSLCHGLSRLMHFCSAQSIAPDQVDDEVMALFHEALRVESFVVEPEKLHKSTCRKWNQARTLIEQPLQFVTEPSLHQTYCLNWKEIHPDLVADVDAFLQRMSGSDVLAIDGPPKQLKPSSIKARKFSIRQM
;
A
#
# COMPACT_ATOMS: atom_id res chain seq x y z
N ILE A 1 -22.16 11.37 4.33
CA ILE A 1 -22.39 10.07 3.65
C ILE A 1 -21.21 9.10 3.90
N LYS A 2 -19.94 9.57 3.97
CA LYS A 2 -18.78 8.70 4.20
C LYS A 2 -18.76 8.01 5.57
N SER A 3 -19.30 8.65 6.61
CA SER A 3 -19.36 8.13 7.97
C SER A 3 -20.51 7.15 8.22
N PHE A 4 -21.48 7.07 7.30
CA PHE A 4 -22.66 6.21 7.43
C PHE A 4 -22.38 4.82 6.83
N THR A 5 -22.65 3.76 7.58
CA THR A 5 -22.33 2.38 7.19
C THR A 5 -23.54 1.66 6.58
N ALA A 6 -23.29 0.56 5.85
CA ALA A 6 -24.35 -0.28 5.29
C ALA A 6 -25.27 -0.86 6.40
N ILE A 7 -24.69 -1.21 7.55
CA ILE A 7 -25.42 -1.75 8.71
C ILE A 7 -26.38 -0.69 9.26
N GLN A 8 -25.93 0.56 9.42
CA GLN A 8 -26.77 1.66 9.87
C GLN A 8 -27.88 1.98 8.87
N ALA A 9 -27.66 1.74 7.58
CA ALA A 9 -28.66 1.93 6.53
C ALA A 9 -29.62 0.73 6.41
N GLY A 10 -29.39 -0.37 7.10
CA GLY A 10 -30.21 -1.59 7.01
C GLY A 10 -30.17 -2.27 5.65
N VAL A 11 -29.09 -2.09 4.87
CA VAL A 11 -28.96 -2.63 3.50
C VAL A 11 -27.67 -3.42 3.33
N ALA A 12 -27.64 -4.29 2.32
CA ALA A 12 -26.41 -5.03 1.97
C ALA A 12 -25.28 -4.08 1.55
N ALA A 13 -24.05 -4.45 1.82
CA ALA A 13 -22.87 -3.63 1.54
C ALA A 13 -22.78 -3.20 0.06
N LYS A 14 -23.13 -4.10 -0.88
CA LYS A 14 -23.18 -3.79 -2.32
C LYS A 14 -24.24 -2.76 -2.64
N THR A 15 -25.44 -2.91 -2.08
CA THR A 15 -26.56 -1.97 -2.26
C THR A 15 -26.17 -0.60 -1.72
N TRP A 16 -25.55 -0.55 -0.52
CA TRP A 16 -25.06 0.71 0.05
C TRP A 16 -24.01 1.38 -0.82
N SER A 17 -23.08 0.62 -1.41
CA SER A 17 -22.09 1.14 -2.36
C SER A 17 -22.77 1.79 -3.58
N ASN A 18 -23.77 1.13 -4.15
CA ASN A 18 -24.53 1.67 -5.29
C ASN A 18 -25.30 2.95 -4.92
N ILE A 19 -25.94 2.97 -3.74
CA ILE A 19 -26.65 4.17 -3.24
C ILE A 19 -25.66 5.33 -3.10
N LYS A 20 -24.49 5.11 -2.48
CA LYS A 20 -23.47 6.16 -2.34
C LYS A 20 -23.01 6.69 -3.69
N SER A 21 -22.80 5.82 -4.67
CA SER A 21 -22.40 6.22 -6.01
C SER A 21 -23.46 7.08 -6.70
N ASN A 22 -24.73 6.64 -6.64
CA ASN A 22 -25.84 7.36 -7.24
C ASN A 22 -26.08 8.73 -6.60
N VAL A 23 -26.00 8.79 -5.26
CA VAL A 23 -26.12 10.07 -4.53
C VAL A 23 -24.98 11.01 -4.87
N SER A 24 -23.72 10.52 -4.93
CA SER A 24 -22.59 11.33 -5.36
C SER A 24 -22.75 11.86 -6.77
N PHE A 25 -23.23 11.01 -7.67
CA PHE A 25 -23.51 11.42 -9.06
C PHE A 25 -24.57 12.51 -9.10
N ALA A 26 -25.70 12.33 -8.40
CA ALA A 26 -26.79 13.31 -8.35
C ALA A 26 -26.32 14.64 -7.74
N LEU A 27 -25.56 14.61 -6.64
CA LEU A 27 -25.03 15.82 -6.01
C LEU A 27 -24.03 16.56 -6.91
N GLY A 28 -23.24 15.82 -7.67
CA GLY A 28 -22.34 16.39 -8.69
C GLY A 28 -23.12 17.04 -9.84
N HIS A 29 -24.22 16.40 -10.27
CA HIS A 29 -25.04 16.91 -11.36
C HIS A 29 -25.79 18.21 -10.97
N VAL A 30 -26.16 18.35 -9.71
CA VAL A 30 -26.84 19.56 -9.18
C VAL A 30 -25.85 20.66 -8.76
N GLY A 31 -24.54 20.42 -8.92
CA GLY A 31 -23.48 21.40 -8.56
C GLY A 31 -23.29 21.63 -7.06
N ILE A 32 -23.89 20.80 -6.18
CA ILE A 32 -23.71 20.87 -4.73
C ILE A 32 -22.31 20.38 -4.32
N VAL A 33 -21.72 19.51 -5.11
CA VAL A 33 -20.35 19.01 -4.95
C VAL A 33 -19.58 19.41 -6.20
N GLU A 34 -18.67 20.35 -6.10
CA GLU A 34 -17.75 20.76 -7.18
C GLU A 34 -16.74 19.68 -7.58
N LYS A 35 -17.07 18.43 -7.40
CA LYS A 35 -16.23 17.34 -7.82
C LYS A 35 -16.48 17.05 -9.29
N GLN A 36 -15.62 17.57 -10.15
CA GLN A 36 -15.51 16.98 -11.47
C GLN A 36 -15.27 15.47 -11.27
N PRO A 37 -16.16 14.61 -11.81
CA PRO A 37 -15.89 13.18 -11.77
C PRO A 37 -14.55 12.95 -12.47
N ARG A 38 -13.54 12.50 -11.76
CA ARG A 38 -12.18 12.28 -12.30
C ARG A 38 -12.17 11.39 -13.54
N TYR A 39 -13.16 10.54 -13.67
CA TYR A 39 -13.38 9.69 -14.85
C TYR A 39 -13.85 10.45 -16.10
N LEU A 40 -14.29 11.70 -15.98
CA LEU A 40 -14.69 12.52 -17.11
C LEU A 40 -13.57 13.48 -17.58
N CYS A 41 -12.48 13.60 -16.83
CA CYS A 41 -11.32 14.32 -17.33
C CYS A 41 -10.64 13.46 -18.40
N PRO A 42 -10.56 13.91 -19.67
CA PRO A 42 -9.83 13.19 -20.69
C PRO A 42 -8.35 13.10 -20.28
N LEU A 43 -7.68 12.05 -20.75
CA LEU A 43 -6.22 11.95 -20.57
C LEU A 43 -5.55 13.09 -21.32
N SER A 44 -4.52 13.68 -20.71
CA SER A 44 -3.64 14.59 -21.45
C SER A 44 -2.90 13.83 -22.56
N PRO A 45 -2.43 14.52 -23.63
CA PRO A 45 -1.73 13.86 -24.74
C PRO A 45 -0.56 12.97 -24.26
N GLN A 46 0.23 13.45 -23.32
CA GLN A 46 1.36 12.70 -22.75
C GLN A 46 0.92 11.42 -22.04
N TRP A 47 -0.19 11.46 -21.30
CA TRP A 47 -0.75 10.28 -20.63
C TRP A 47 -1.41 9.33 -21.62
N GLN A 48 -1.94 9.83 -22.73
CA GLN A 48 -2.45 8.99 -23.81
C GLN A 48 -1.30 8.22 -24.48
N GLU A 49 -0.15 8.86 -24.73
CA GLU A 49 1.05 8.20 -25.27
C GLU A 49 1.54 7.08 -24.36
N ILE A 50 1.59 7.32 -23.03
CA ILE A 50 1.93 6.28 -22.04
C ILE A 50 0.95 5.11 -22.14
N LYS A 51 -0.34 5.39 -22.16
CA LYS A 51 -1.37 4.35 -22.25
C LYS A 51 -1.24 3.51 -23.51
N ASP A 52 -0.93 4.12 -24.65
CA ASP A 52 -0.81 3.45 -25.95
C ASP A 52 0.44 2.55 -26.01
N GLN A 53 1.49 2.87 -25.25
CA GLN A 53 2.68 2.02 -25.07
C GLN A 53 2.44 0.82 -24.13
N LEU A 54 1.40 0.88 -23.30
CA LEU A 54 1.08 -0.20 -22.37
C LEU A 54 0.28 -1.31 -23.10
N HIS A 55 0.96 -2.37 -23.52
CA HIS A 55 0.32 -3.50 -24.20
C HIS A 55 -0.45 -4.45 -23.27
N SER A 56 -0.40 -4.23 -21.95
CA SER A 56 -1.07 -5.07 -20.95
C SER A 56 -2.33 -4.41 -20.41
N ASP A 57 -3.49 -5.04 -20.60
CA ASP A 57 -4.77 -4.60 -20.03
C ASP A 57 -4.70 -4.43 -18.52
N SER A 58 -3.96 -5.30 -17.83
CA SER A 58 -3.76 -5.22 -16.38
C SER A 58 -3.04 -3.96 -15.95
N LEU A 59 -2.04 -3.50 -16.72
CA LEU A 59 -1.33 -2.24 -16.46
C LEU A 59 -2.22 -1.04 -16.82
N CYS A 60 -2.87 -1.05 -17.98
CA CYS A 60 -3.78 0.00 -18.40
C CYS A 60 -4.89 0.24 -17.38
N HIS A 61 -5.57 -0.83 -16.94
CA HIS A 61 -6.63 -0.74 -15.95
C HIS A 61 -6.10 -0.32 -14.56
N GLY A 62 -4.95 -0.87 -14.16
CA GLY A 62 -4.37 -0.58 -12.86
C GLY A 62 -3.81 0.83 -12.71
N LEU A 63 -3.34 1.44 -13.80
CA LEU A 63 -2.82 2.80 -13.82
C LEU A 63 -3.85 3.83 -14.24
N SER A 64 -5.01 3.43 -14.78
CA SER A 64 -6.04 4.35 -15.30
C SER A 64 -6.41 5.44 -14.30
N ARG A 65 -6.60 5.12 -13.02
CA ARG A 65 -6.95 6.12 -11.99
C ARG A 65 -5.84 7.15 -11.76
N LEU A 66 -4.59 6.68 -11.73
CA LEU A 66 -3.43 7.57 -11.61
C LEU A 66 -3.32 8.49 -12.83
N MET A 67 -3.42 7.94 -14.03
CA MET A 67 -3.37 8.71 -15.28
C MET A 67 -4.42 9.81 -15.34
N HIS A 68 -5.67 9.50 -14.98
CA HIS A 68 -6.74 10.51 -14.94
C HIS A 68 -6.54 11.52 -13.81
N PHE A 69 -6.03 11.09 -12.64
CA PHE A 69 -5.69 12.00 -11.56
C PHE A 69 -4.60 12.99 -11.97
N CYS A 70 -3.51 12.49 -12.51
CA CYS A 70 -2.41 13.34 -12.99
C CYS A 70 -2.83 14.27 -14.13
N SER A 71 -3.64 13.77 -15.08
CA SER A 71 -4.18 14.60 -16.17
C SER A 71 -5.06 15.75 -15.64
N ALA A 72 -5.88 15.49 -14.62
CA ALA A 72 -6.73 16.50 -13.99
C ALA A 72 -5.93 17.55 -13.21
N GLN A 73 -4.76 17.18 -12.68
CA GLN A 73 -3.85 18.07 -11.96
C GLN A 73 -2.77 18.67 -12.84
N SER A 74 -2.78 18.42 -14.16
CA SER A 74 -1.75 18.85 -15.12
C SER A 74 -0.33 18.36 -14.76
N ILE A 75 -0.24 17.18 -14.13
CA ILE A 75 1.02 16.52 -13.78
C ILE A 75 1.45 15.65 -14.96
N ALA A 76 2.66 15.88 -15.48
CA ALA A 76 3.23 15.08 -16.55
C ALA A 76 3.78 13.73 -16.03
N PRO A 77 3.90 12.68 -16.90
CA PRO A 77 4.37 11.37 -16.48
C PRO A 77 5.77 11.36 -15.87
N ASP A 78 6.69 12.19 -16.34
CA ASP A 78 8.06 12.34 -15.84
C ASP A 78 8.15 13.02 -14.47
N GLN A 79 7.07 13.70 -14.06
CA GLN A 79 6.96 14.36 -12.74
C GLN A 79 6.41 13.44 -11.64
N VAL A 80 6.02 12.21 -12.00
CA VAL A 80 5.46 11.26 -11.01
C VAL A 80 6.57 10.70 -10.14
N ASP A 81 6.56 11.13 -8.89
CA ASP A 81 7.46 10.73 -7.81
C ASP A 81 6.68 10.26 -6.56
N ASP A 82 7.36 10.07 -5.45
CA ASP A 82 6.76 9.66 -4.19
C ASP A 82 5.80 10.73 -3.62
N GLU A 83 6.04 12.02 -3.87
CA GLU A 83 5.16 13.11 -3.43
C GLU A 83 3.84 13.10 -4.23
N VAL A 84 3.91 12.94 -5.55
CA VAL A 84 2.72 12.79 -6.39
C VAL A 84 1.94 11.54 -6.01
N MET A 85 2.61 10.43 -5.70
CA MET A 85 1.94 9.22 -5.21
C MET A 85 1.28 9.42 -3.86
N ALA A 86 1.86 10.21 -2.95
CA ALA A 86 1.23 10.56 -1.67
C ALA A 86 -0.02 11.44 -1.87
N LEU A 87 0.03 12.43 -2.77
CA LEU A 87 -1.14 13.23 -3.16
C LEU A 87 -2.25 12.38 -3.77
N PHE A 88 -1.89 11.44 -4.64
CA PHE A 88 -2.83 10.49 -5.21
C PHE A 88 -3.47 9.60 -4.13
N HIS A 89 -2.68 9.11 -3.16
CA HIS A 89 -3.19 8.31 -2.04
C HIS A 89 -4.18 9.11 -1.19
N GLU A 90 -3.86 10.34 -0.82
CA GLU A 90 -4.78 11.20 -0.07
C GLU A 90 -6.06 11.46 -0.86
N ALA A 91 -5.93 11.68 -2.15
CA ALA A 91 -7.06 11.81 -3.04
C ALA A 91 -7.93 10.53 -3.10
N LEU A 92 -7.35 9.33 -3.04
CA LEU A 92 -8.12 8.09 -2.93
C LEU A 92 -8.88 8.00 -1.60
N ARG A 93 -8.28 8.44 -0.50
CA ARG A 93 -8.89 8.42 0.84
C ARG A 93 -10.04 9.41 0.98
N VAL A 94 -9.81 10.64 0.55
CA VAL A 94 -10.76 11.75 0.79
C VAL A 94 -11.85 11.81 -0.26
N GLU A 95 -11.51 11.63 -1.53
CA GLU A 95 -12.40 11.97 -2.64
C GLU A 95 -12.97 10.75 -3.37
N SER A 96 -12.51 9.53 -3.08
CA SER A 96 -13.01 8.33 -3.73
C SER A 96 -13.80 7.42 -2.79
N PHE A 97 -14.68 6.58 -3.37
CA PHE A 97 -15.42 5.54 -2.64
C PHE A 97 -14.67 4.20 -2.63
N VAL A 98 -13.35 4.23 -2.80
CA VAL A 98 -12.52 3.03 -2.73
C VAL A 98 -12.58 2.47 -1.31
N VAL A 99 -12.87 1.18 -1.19
CA VAL A 99 -13.00 0.51 0.11
C VAL A 99 -11.65 0.34 0.79
N GLU A 100 -10.59 0.07 0.01
CA GLU A 100 -9.24 -0.18 0.49
C GLU A 100 -8.22 0.70 -0.26
N PRO A 101 -8.18 2.01 0.04
CA PRO A 101 -7.30 2.95 -0.67
C PRO A 101 -5.82 2.61 -0.53
N GLU A 102 -5.40 2.07 0.62
CA GLU A 102 -4.02 1.66 0.88
C GLU A 102 -3.57 0.50 -0.05
N LYS A 103 -4.42 -0.51 -0.22
CA LYS A 103 -4.13 -1.64 -1.12
C LYS A 103 -4.11 -1.20 -2.57
N LEU A 104 -5.05 -0.33 -2.96
CA LEU A 104 -5.08 0.22 -4.31
C LEU A 104 -3.83 1.06 -4.58
N HIS A 105 -3.46 1.95 -3.66
CA HIS A 105 -2.25 2.76 -3.77
C HIS A 105 -1.00 1.88 -3.94
N LYS A 106 -0.80 0.90 -3.06
CA LYS A 106 0.31 -0.06 -3.18
C LYS A 106 0.33 -0.79 -4.53
N SER A 107 -0.85 -1.25 -4.98
CA SER A 107 -0.97 -1.93 -6.28
C SER A 107 -0.62 -0.97 -7.44
N THR A 108 -0.99 0.29 -7.34
CA THR A 108 -0.68 1.32 -8.35
C THR A 108 0.82 1.61 -8.39
N CYS A 109 1.49 1.78 -7.24
CA CYS A 109 2.95 1.96 -7.17
C CYS A 109 3.69 0.79 -7.82
N ARG A 110 3.28 -0.46 -7.52
CA ARG A 110 3.88 -1.65 -8.12
C ARG A 110 3.70 -1.66 -9.65
N LYS A 111 2.49 -1.37 -10.14
CA LYS A 111 2.21 -1.34 -11.58
C LYS A 111 2.92 -0.19 -12.28
N TRP A 112 3.10 0.94 -11.62
CA TRP A 112 3.92 2.03 -12.12
C TRP A 112 5.37 1.62 -12.31
N ASN A 113 5.97 1.02 -11.28
CA ASN A 113 7.35 0.51 -11.38
C ASN A 113 7.51 -0.58 -12.44
N GLN A 114 6.48 -1.39 -12.68
CA GLN A 114 6.45 -2.38 -13.76
C GLN A 114 6.32 -1.68 -15.13
N ALA A 115 5.41 -0.71 -15.27
CA ALA A 115 5.23 0.05 -16.51
C ALA A 115 6.51 0.79 -16.92
N ARG A 116 7.22 1.37 -15.95
CA ARG A 116 8.50 2.05 -16.15
C ARG A 116 9.55 1.19 -16.88
N THR A 117 9.54 -0.12 -16.69
CA THR A 117 10.48 -1.03 -17.37
C THR A 117 10.09 -1.35 -18.81
N LEU A 118 8.86 -1.01 -19.21
CA LEU A 118 8.30 -1.33 -20.52
C LEU A 118 8.19 -0.10 -21.44
N ILE A 119 8.24 1.09 -20.86
CA ILE A 119 8.07 2.37 -21.54
C ILE A 119 9.44 2.96 -21.86
N GLU A 120 9.61 3.51 -23.05
CA GLU A 120 10.89 4.10 -23.50
C GLU A 120 11.21 5.43 -22.78
N GLN A 121 10.18 6.13 -22.29
CA GLN A 121 10.37 7.39 -21.57
C GLN A 121 10.97 7.17 -20.18
N PRO A 122 11.84 8.08 -19.72
CA PRO A 122 12.45 7.96 -18.39
C PRO A 122 11.44 8.31 -17.29
N LEU A 123 10.73 7.30 -16.79
CA LEU A 123 9.84 7.45 -15.64
C LEU A 123 10.58 7.26 -14.34
N GLN A 124 10.23 8.00 -13.30
CA GLN A 124 10.84 7.89 -11.98
C GLN A 124 10.36 6.64 -11.24
N PHE A 125 11.25 6.07 -10.43
CA PHE A 125 10.88 4.98 -9.51
C PHE A 125 10.10 5.54 -8.35
N VAL A 126 9.05 4.82 -7.92
CA VAL A 126 8.26 5.19 -6.74
C VAL A 126 8.33 4.09 -5.68
N THR A 127 8.35 4.49 -4.42
CA THR A 127 8.44 3.59 -3.28
C THR A 127 7.12 2.86 -3.05
N GLU A 128 7.14 1.51 -3.02
CA GLU A 128 5.97 0.72 -2.67
C GLU A 128 5.70 0.80 -1.16
N PRO A 129 4.51 1.24 -0.72
CA PRO A 129 4.19 1.29 0.70
C PRO A 129 4.09 -0.12 1.29
N SER A 130 4.67 -0.32 2.48
CA SER A 130 4.48 -1.55 3.24
C SER A 130 3.14 -1.49 3.96
N LEU A 131 2.26 -2.46 3.65
CA LEU A 131 0.98 -2.61 4.36
C LEU A 131 1.09 -3.54 5.58
N HIS A 132 2.27 -4.11 5.81
CA HIS A 132 2.51 -4.90 6.99
C HIS A 132 2.69 -3.96 8.19
N GLN A 133 1.74 -3.97 9.09
CA GLN A 133 1.98 -3.49 10.43
C GLN A 133 3.04 -4.41 11.04
N THR A 134 4.22 -3.87 11.25
CA THR A 134 5.26 -4.56 12.01
C THR A 134 4.81 -4.56 13.47
N TYR A 135 4.16 -5.62 13.92
CA TYR A 135 3.85 -5.84 15.34
C TYR A 135 5.09 -6.10 16.19
N CYS A 136 6.27 -5.97 15.59
CA CYS A 136 7.55 -6.24 16.24
C CYS A 136 8.33 -4.95 16.38
N LEU A 137 8.80 -4.66 17.57
CA LEU A 137 9.76 -3.60 17.80
C LEU A 137 11.03 -3.83 16.99
N ASN A 138 11.63 -2.75 16.52
CA ASN A 138 12.95 -2.84 15.89
C ASN A 138 13.99 -3.13 17.00
N TRP A 139 15.00 -3.97 16.72
CA TRP A 139 16.10 -4.22 17.66
C TRP A 139 16.82 -2.96 18.11
N LYS A 140 16.82 -1.91 17.31
CA LYS A 140 17.40 -0.60 17.66
C LYS A 140 16.58 0.19 18.69
N GLU A 141 15.31 -0.15 18.86
CA GLU A 141 14.39 0.48 19.80
C GLU A 141 14.34 -0.26 21.14
N ILE A 142 14.97 -1.44 21.21
CA ILE A 142 15.04 -2.29 22.41
C ILE A 142 16.32 -1.93 23.18
N HIS A 143 16.22 -1.92 24.53
CA HIS A 143 17.37 -1.62 25.37
C HIS A 143 18.53 -2.59 25.09
N PRO A 144 19.78 -2.10 24.97
CA PRO A 144 20.93 -2.92 24.59
C PRO A 144 21.16 -4.15 25.49
N ASP A 145 20.94 -4.02 26.81
CA ASP A 145 21.10 -5.11 27.75
C ASP A 145 20.12 -6.26 27.46
N LEU A 146 18.85 -5.93 27.14
CA LEU A 146 17.87 -6.94 26.78
C LEU A 146 18.24 -7.63 25.47
N VAL A 147 18.81 -6.91 24.50
CA VAL A 147 19.30 -7.50 23.25
C VAL A 147 20.42 -8.49 23.54
N ALA A 148 21.37 -8.12 24.42
CA ALA A 148 22.48 -8.99 24.84
C ALA A 148 21.97 -10.25 25.56
N ASP A 149 21.01 -10.12 26.47
CA ASP A 149 20.39 -11.24 27.18
C ASP A 149 19.67 -12.20 26.23
N VAL A 150 18.93 -11.64 25.26
CA VAL A 150 18.24 -12.44 24.24
C VAL A 150 19.25 -13.20 23.35
N ASP A 151 20.32 -12.56 22.94
CA ASP A 151 21.33 -13.21 22.12
C ASP A 151 22.10 -14.29 22.91
N ALA A 152 22.40 -14.04 24.18
CA ALA A 152 23.00 -15.04 25.09
C ALA A 152 22.05 -16.22 25.31
N PHE A 153 20.76 -15.97 25.51
CA PHE A 153 19.74 -17.01 25.62
C PHE A 153 19.65 -17.86 24.37
N LEU A 154 19.58 -17.23 23.19
CA LEU A 154 19.47 -17.95 21.92
C LEU A 154 20.75 -18.74 21.60
N GLN A 155 21.92 -18.24 22.00
CA GLN A 155 23.19 -18.94 21.87
C GLN A 155 23.22 -20.20 22.75
N ARG A 156 22.77 -20.12 24.00
CA ARG A 156 22.62 -21.32 24.86
C ARG A 156 21.66 -22.32 24.23
N MET A 157 20.53 -21.88 23.70
CA MET A 157 19.54 -22.75 23.04
C MET A 157 20.02 -23.38 21.74
N SER A 158 21.05 -22.83 21.10
CA SER A 158 21.71 -23.45 19.95
C SER A 158 22.55 -24.68 20.32
N GLY A 159 22.86 -24.84 21.62
CA GLY A 159 23.70 -25.95 22.09
C GLY A 159 25.15 -25.84 21.62
N SER A 160 25.64 -24.63 21.35
CA SER A 160 27.03 -24.38 20.93
C SER A 160 28.03 -24.70 22.05
N ASP A 161 27.60 -24.66 23.32
CA ASP A 161 28.38 -25.07 24.47
C ASP A 161 27.92 -26.45 24.96
N VAL A 162 28.68 -27.48 24.60
CA VAL A 162 28.40 -28.89 24.94
C VAL A 162 28.57 -29.17 26.43
N LEU A 163 29.33 -28.32 27.16
CA LEU A 163 29.62 -28.46 28.59
C LEU A 163 28.73 -27.60 29.48
N ALA A 164 27.83 -26.82 28.90
CA ALA A 164 26.91 -26.00 29.70
C ALA A 164 25.91 -26.87 30.47
N ILE A 165 25.94 -26.75 31.81
CA ILE A 165 25.04 -27.48 32.74
C ILE A 165 23.56 -27.10 32.46
N ASP A 166 23.31 -25.86 32.01
CA ASP A 166 21.98 -25.32 31.76
C ASP A 166 21.61 -25.34 30.24
N GLY A 167 22.27 -26.17 29.47
CA GLY A 167 22.01 -26.31 28.04
C GLY A 167 20.67 -27.00 27.76
N PRO A 168 20.04 -26.78 26.61
CA PRO A 168 18.81 -27.45 26.24
C PRO A 168 19.05 -28.96 26.05
N PRO A 169 18.11 -29.82 26.44
CA PRO A 169 18.24 -31.28 26.27
C PRO A 169 18.34 -31.67 24.78
N LYS A 170 17.97 -30.77 23.87
CA LYS A 170 18.09 -30.92 22.41
C LYS A 170 18.42 -29.59 21.79
N GLN A 171 19.46 -29.57 20.95
CA GLN A 171 19.82 -28.39 20.18
C GLN A 171 18.68 -27.92 19.26
N LEU A 172 18.42 -26.62 19.28
CA LEU A 172 17.42 -26.03 18.39
C LEU A 172 18.01 -25.83 16.98
N LYS A 173 17.19 -26.14 15.98
CA LYS A 173 17.54 -25.85 14.57
C LYS A 173 17.65 -24.34 14.36
N PRO A 174 18.49 -23.87 13.42
CA PRO A 174 18.63 -22.44 13.11
C PRO A 174 17.30 -21.75 12.77
N SER A 175 16.39 -22.46 12.09
CA SER A 175 15.04 -21.96 11.79
C SER A 175 14.21 -21.71 13.05
N SER A 176 14.32 -22.58 14.05
CA SER A 176 13.61 -22.43 15.33
C SER A 176 14.18 -21.29 16.18
N ILE A 177 15.51 -21.09 16.14
CA ILE A 177 16.17 -19.94 16.78
C ILE A 177 15.68 -18.63 16.15
N LYS A 178 15.64 -18.56 14.80
CA LYS A 178 15.12 -17.40 14.07
C LYS A 178 13.65 -17.11 14.43
N ALA A 179 12.81 -18.14 14.51
CA ALA A 179 11.41 -17.98 14.90
C ALA A 179 11.27 -17.46 16.33
N ARG A 180 12.05 -17.98 17.28
CA ARG A 180 12.05 -17.48 18.68
C ARG A 180 12.54 -16.05 18.78
N LYS A 181 13.61 -15.70 18.07
CA LYS A 181 14.11 -14.31 17.99
C LYS A 181 13.05 -13.35 17.46
N PHE A 182 12.24 -13.81 16.52
CA PHE A 182 11.11 -13.04 16.00
C PHE A 182 9.99 -12.90 17.04
N SER A 183 9.59 -14.00 17.71
CA SER A 183 8.52 -13.98 18.72
C SER A 183 8.83 -13.09 19.93
N ILE A 184 10.09 -13.04 20.37
CA ILE A 184 10.52 -12.17 21.49
C ILE A 184 10.28 -10.68 21.16
N ARG A 185 10.37 -10.30 19.90
CA ARG A 185 10.12 -8.92 19.47
C ARG A 185 8.64 -8.53 19.43
N GLN A 186 7.73 -9.50 19.57
CA GLN A 186 6.29 -9.27 19.57
C GLN A 186 5.72 -9.02 20.98
N MET A 187 6.53 -9.20 22.02
CA MET A 187 6.16 -8.94 23.41
C MET A 187 6.34 -7.48 23.78
#